data_c16b2f7fbc93d07833499d78e5beef85
#
_entry.id   c16b2f7fbc93d07833499d78e5beef85
#
_cell.length_a   1.000
_cell.length_b   1.000
_cell.length_c   1.000
_cell.angle_alpha   90.00
_cell.angle_beta   90.00
_cell.angle_gamma   90.00
#
_symmetry.space_group_name_H-M   'P 1'
#
loop_
_entity.id
_entity.type
_entity.pdbx_description
1 polymer ?
#
loop_
_entity_poly.entity_id
_entity_poly.type
_entity_poly.pdbx_seq_one_letter_code
_entity_poly.pdbx_strand_id
1 'polypeptide(L)'
;MAKDGITQTTLRSPLGRVRGMGSARAGTHHWWMQRVTSIALLPLTIWFVASMIGLAGASYLETLLWIAQPLNAVLLLVLIGLTFHHMAAGLQVVVEDYVRDEFKRIAYILLIKGAALLMALASGFSVLRIAFAL
;
A
#
# COMPACT_ATOMS: atom_id res chain seq x y z
N MET A 1 -34.10 -44.59 -22.87
CA MET A 1 -32.80 -44.25 -22.26
C MET A 1 -32.92 -42.85 -21.60
N ALA A 2 -33.23 -42.84 -20.30
CA ALA A 2 -33.33 -41.64 -19.53
C ALA A 2 -31.88 -41.18 -19.19
N LYS A 3 -31.51 -39.97 -19.61
CA LYS A 3 -30.29 -39.33 -19.16
C LYS A 3 -30.51 -38.84 -17.74
N ASP A 4 -29.88 -39.49 -16.79
CA ASP A 4 -29.79 -39.03 -15.41
C ASP A 4 -29.07 -37.68 -15.38
N GLY A 5 -29.87 -36.61 -15.55
CA GLY A 5 -29.43 -35.26 -15.31
C GLY A 5 -29.14 -35.08 -13.83
N ILE A 6 -27.90 -35.14 -13.42
CA ILE A 6 -27.47 -34.67 -12.11
C ILE A 6 -27.88 -33.20 -12.03
N THR A 7 -29.05 -32.97 -11.44
CA THR A 7 -29.49 -31.63 -11.07
C THR A 7 -28.51 -31.12 -10.01
N GLN A 8 -27.54 -30.37 -10.45
CA GLN A 8 -26.70 -29.60 -9.52
C GLN A 8 -27.64 -28.64 -8.78
N THR A 9 -28.04 -29.04 -7.59
CA THR A 9 -28.74 -28.19 -6.63
C THR A 9 -27.84 -27.04 -6.21
N THR A 10 -27.78 -26.02 -7.07
CA THR A 10 -27.13 -24.78 -6.68
C THR A 10 -27.98 -24.10 -5.61
N LEU A 11 -27.45 -23.92 -4.41
CA LEU A 11 -28.09 -23.22 -3.28
C LEU A 11 -28.38 -21.74 -3.56
N ARG A 12 -28.26 -21.29 -4.82
CA ARG A 12 -28.54 -19.92 -5.24
C ARG A 12 -30.02 -19.77 -5.62
N SER A 13 -30.67 -18.75 -5.05
CA SER A 13 -32.01 -18.34 -5.46
C SER A 13 -32.04 -17.92 -6.94
N PRO A 14 -33.20 -17.96 -7.62
CA PRO A 14 -33.36 -17.46 -8.99
C PRO A 14 -32.82 -16.01 -9.15
N LEU A 15 -33.13 -15.15 -8.19
CA LEU A 15 -32.62 -13.77 -8.15
C LEU A 15 -31.09 -13.71 -8.00
N GLY A 16 -30.51 -14.59 -7.19
CA GLY A 16 -29.05 -14.71 -7.02
C GLY A 16 -28.35 -15.19 -8.28
N ARG A 17 -29.02 -16.00 -9.14
CA ARG A 17 -28.50 -16.42 -10.45
C ARG A 17 -28.48 -15.25 -11.44
N VAL A 18 -29.55 -14.46 -11.50
CA VAL A 18 -29.69 -13.30 -12.40
C VAL A 18 -28.70 -12.20 -12.02
N ARG A 19 -28.50 -11.93 -10.72
CA ARG A 19 -27.55 -10.92 -10.23
C ARG A 19 -26.09 -11.35 -10.35
N GLY A 20 -25.80 -12.63 -10.58
CA GLY A 20 -24.45 -13.17 -10.66
C GLY A 20 -23.66 -12.97 -9.36
N MET A 21 -22.36 -12.69 -9.49
CA MET A 21 -21.46 -12.42 -8.35
C MET A 21 -21.65 -11.00 -7.79
N GLY A 22 -22.39 -10.15 -8.50
CA GLY A 22 -22.50 -8.72 -8.18
C GLY A 22 -21.26 -7.93 -8.57
N SER A 23 -21.29 -6.63 -8.29
CA SER A 23 -20.14 -5.75 -8.53
C SER A 23 -19.16 -5.82 -7.36
N ALA A 24 -17.87 -5.92 -7.65
CA ALA A 24 -16.80 -5.81 -6.65
C ALA A 24 -16.67 -4.38 -6.07
N ARG A 25 -17.38 -3.39 -6.66
CA ARG A 25 -17.36 -1.98 -6.23
C ARG A 25 -15.93 -1.48 -6.01
N ALA A 26 -15.63 -0.95 -4.81
CA ALA A 26 -14.32 -0.44 -4.44
C ALA A 26 -13.25 -1.54 -4.27
N GLY A 27 -13.62 -2.81 -4.13
CA GLY A 27 -12.69 -3.92 -3.91
C GLY A 27 -11.70 -4.11 -5.06
N THR A 28 -12.16 -3.97 -6.31
CA THR A 28 -11.27 -4.05 -7.48
C THR A 28 -10.23 -2.93 -7.48
N HIS A 29 -10.65 -1.70 -7.12
CA HIS A 29 -9.73 -0.56 -7.05
C HIS A 29 -8.68 -0.76 -5.96
N HIS A 30 -9.08 -1.18 -4.77
CA HIS A 30 -8.17 -1.47 -3.66
C HIS A 30 -7.15 -2.56 -4.02
N TRP A 31 -7.62 -3.67 -4.62
CA TRP A 31 -6.76 -4.75 -5.10
C TRP A 31 -5.75 -4.27 -6.14
N TRP A 32 -6.20 -3.45 -7.10
CA TRP A 32 -5.35 -2.92 -8.16
C TRP A 32 -4.29 -1.97 -7.62
N MET A 33 -4.65 -1.05 -6.75
CA MET A 33 -3.71 -0.13 -6.10
C MET A 33 -2.63 -0.85 -5.31
N GLN A 34 -2.99 -1.93 -4.62
CA GLN A 34 -2.02 -2.77 -3.90
C GLN A 34 -0.99 -3.40 -4.85
N ARG A 35 -1.42 -3.83 -6.04
CA ARG A 35 -0.51 -4.40 -7.06
C ARG A 35 0.39 -3.34 -7.70
N VAL A 36 -0.18 -2.23 -8.11
CA VAL A 36 0.58 -1.15 -8.75
C VAL A 36 1.63 -0.58 -7.80
N THR A 37 1.28 -0.35 -6.54
CA THR A 37 2.24 0.13 -5.54
C THR A 37 3.34 -0.89 -5.26
N SER A 38 3.05 -2.19 -5.23
CA SER A 38 4.07 -3.24 -5.09
C SER A 38 5.10 -3.19 -6.23
N ILE A 39 4.61 -3.10 -7.48
CA ILE A 39 5.48 -3.06 -8.66
C ILE A 39 6.38 -1.82 -8.63
N ALA A 40 5.82 -0.67 -8.26
CA ALA A 40 6.59 0.58 -8.15
C ALA A 40 7.61 0.55 -7.01
N LEU A 41 7.29 -0.10 -5.89
CA LEU A 41 8.19 -0.22 -4.75
C LEU A 41 9.40 -1.10 -5.04
N LEU A 42 9.31 -2.10 -5.91
CA LEU A 42 10.45 -2.99 -6.23
C LEU A 42 11.68 -2.22 -6.71
N PRO A 43 11.64 -1.47 -7.82
CA PRO A 43 12.81 -0.73 -8.28
C PRO A 43 13.25 0.37 -7.30
N LEU A 44 12.30 1.04 -6.63
CA LEU A 44 12.62 2.08 -5.66
C LEU A 44 13.34 1.51 -4.43
N THR A 45 12.92 0.35 -3.95
CA THR A 45 13.58 -0.32 -2.81
C THR A 45 14.98 -0.79 -3.19
N ILE A 46 15.16 -1.37 -4.40
CA ILE A 46 16.48 -1.78 -4.89
C ILE A 46 17.41 -0.56 -5.00
N TRP A 47 16.92 0.53 -5.60
CA TRP A 47 17.67 1.79 -5.68
C TRP A 47 18.05 2.32 -4.29
N PHE A 48 17.12 2.33 -3.35
CA PHE A 48 17.37 2.83 -2.00
C PHE A 48 18.41 1.98 -1.26
N VAL A 49 18.26 0.64 -1.30
CA VAL A 49 19.23 -0.26 -0.66
C VAL A 49 20.62 -0.11 -1.28
N ALA A 50 20.72 -0.06 -2.60
CA ALA A 50 22.00 0.17 -3.29
C ALA A 50 22.63 1.52 -2.89
N SER A 51 21.80 2.57 -2.78
CA SER A 51 22.24 3.88 -2.32
C SER A 51 22.75 3.86 -0.87
N MET A 52 22.05 3.15 0.02
CA MET A 52 22.47 3.02 1.42
C MET A 52 23.79 2.24 1.54
N ILE A 53 24.00 1.22 0.72
CA ILE A 53 25.28 0.50 0.65
C ILE A 53 26.39 1.44 0.16
N GLY A 54 26.11 2.25 -0.87
CA GLY A 54 27.08 3.24 -1.39
C GLY A 54 27.43 4.36 -0.40
N LEU A 55 26.50 4.69 0.51
CA LEU A 55 26.70 5.67 1.58
C LEU A 55 27.30 5.05 2.86
N ALA A 56 27.56 3.75 2.88
CA ALA A 56 28.15 3.10 4.04
C ALA A 56 29.55 3.69 4.31
N GLY A 57 29.72 4.30 5.48
CA GLY A 57 30.94 5.00 5.85
C GLY A 57 31.03 6.48 5.42
N ALA A 58 30.03 7.00 4.71
CA ALA A 58 29.94 8.42 4.38
C ALA A 58 29.76 9.28 5.65
N SER A 59 30.33 10.50 5.61
CA SER A 59 30.12 11.48 6.66
C SER A 59 28.67 11.98 6.70
N TYR A 60 28.29 12.58 7.82
CA TYR A 60 26.96 13.21 7.96
C TYR A 60 26.69 14.23 6.83
N LEU A 61 27.68 15.08 6.52
CA LEU A 61 27.53 16.09 5.47
C LEU A 61 27.34 15.47 4.09
N GLU A 62 28.10 14.44 3.74
CA GLU A 62 27.95 13.71 2.48
C GLU A 62 26.58 13.08 2.34
N THR A 63 26.04 12.53 3.43
CA THR A 63 24.66 11.99 3.46
C THR A 63 23.63 13.08 3.24
N LEU A 64 23.77 14.25 3.88
CA LEU A 64 22.85 15.37 3.66
C LEU A 64 22.91 15.89 2.23
N LEU A 65 24.12 16.04 1.65
CA LEU A 65 24.30 16.46 0.26
C LEU A 65 23.69 15.46 -0.72
N TRP A 66 23.79 14.16 -0.43
CA TRP A 66 23.14 13.13 -1.23
C TRP A 66 21.60 13.24 -1.20
N ILE A 67 21.01 13.47 -0.01
CA ILE A 67 19.55 13.67 0.14
C ILE A 67 19.12 14.96 -0.57
N ALA A 68 19.92 16.02 -0.50
CA ALA A 68 19.62 17.32 -1.09
C ALA A 68 19.64 17.32 -2.63
N GLN A 69 20.24 16.32 -3.26
CA GLN A 69 20.18 16.21 -4.72
C GLN A 69 18.72 16.07 -5.18
N PRO A 70 18.26 16.89 -6.15
CA PRO A 70 16.85 16.93 -6.55
C PRO A 70 16.26 15.57 -6.94
N LEU A 71 17.03 14.75 -7.66
CA LEU A 71 16.60 13.41 -8.06
C LEU A 71 16.41 12.50 -6.85
N ASN A 72 17.37 12.49 -5.92
CA ASN A 72 17.31 11.68 -4.71
C ASN A 72 16.16 12.12 -3.80
N ALA A 73 15.97 13.43 -3.62
CA ALA A 73 14.86 13.97 -2.84
C ALA A 73 13.51 13.54 -3.41
N VAL A 74 13.31 13.63 -4.73
CA VAL A 74 12.07 13.20 -5.38
C VAL A 74 11.86 11.70 -5.22
N LEU A 75 12.89 10.88 -5.48
CA LEU A 75 12.78 9.42 -5.34
C LEU A 75 12.50 9.00 -3.88
N LEU A 76 13.10 9.68 -2.90
CA LEU A 76 12.82 9.46 -1.47
C LEU A 76 11.37 9.82 -1.12
N LEU A 77 10.86 10.94 -1.60
CA LEU A 77 9.46 11.34 -1.37
C LEU A 77 8.48 10.33 -1.97
N VAL A 78 8.74 9.87 -3.18
CA VAL A 78 7.92 8.84 -3.84
C VAL A 78 8.01 7.51 -3.07
N LEU A 79 9.21 7.10 -2.66
CA LEU A 79 9.42 5.89 -1.86
C LEU A 79 8.65 5.96 -0.54
N ILE A 80 8.76 7.06 0.20
CA ILE A 80 8.05 7.29 1.46
C ILE A 80 6.53 7.20 1.24
N GLY A 81 5.99 7.94 0.28
CA GLY A 81 4.56 7.96 0.01
C GLY A 81 4.01 6.58 -0.36
N LEU A 82 4.69 5.87 -1.27
CA LEU A 82 4.29 4.53 -1.70
C LEU A 82 4.43 3.50 -0.56
N THR A 83 5.48 3.57 0.25
CA THR A 83 5.69 2.64 1.36
C THR A 83 4.59 2.75 2.40
N PHE A 84 4.27 3.96 2.87
CA PHE A 84 3.22 4.14 3.86
C PHE A 84 1.83 3.86 3.31
N HIS A 85 1.56 4.20 2.05
CA HIS A 85 0.30 3.86 1.39
C HIS A 85 0.13 2.33 1.26
N HIS A 86 1.15 1.64 0.74
CA HIS A 86 1.13 0.19 0.55
C HIS A 86 0.99 -0.55 1.88
N MET A 87 1.74 -0.13 2.89
CA MET A 87 1.66 -0.67 4.25
C MET A 87 0.26 -0.50 4.84
N ALA A 88 -0.32 0.70 4.77
CA ALA A 88 -1.66 0.98 5.31
C ALA A 88 -2.73 0.15 4.59
N ALA A 89 -2.64 0.01 3.26
CA ALA A 89 -3.55 -0.81 2.48
C ALA A 89 -3.42 -2.31 2.81
N GLY A 90 -2.19 -2.81 3.01
CA GLY A 90 -1.96 -4.19 3.42
C GLY A 90 -2.47 -4.49 4.83
N LEU A 91 -2.20 -3.60 5.80
CA LEU A 91 -2.70 -3.75 7.17
C LEU A 91 -4.23 -3.65 7.25
N GLN A 92 -4.86 -2.84 6.37
CA GLN A 92 -6.31 -2.79 6.27
C GLN A 92 -6.90 -4.16 5.95
N VAL A 93 -6.34 -4.89 4.98
CA VAL A 93 -6.80 -6.25 4.62
C VAL A 93 -6.71 -7.17 5.83
N VAL A 94 -5.59 -7.14 6.56
CA VAL A 94 -5.41 -7.95 7.78
C VAL A 94 -6.49 -7.62 8.82
N VAL A 95 -6.76 -6.34 9.07
CA VAL A 95 -7.79 -5.92 10.02
C VAL A 95 -9.18 -6.38 9.57
N GLU A 96 -9.50 -6.26 8.28
CA GLU A 96 -10.77 -6.70 7.71
C GLU A 96 -10.99 -8.21 7.85
N ASP A 97 -9.92 -9.01 7.74
CA ASP A 97 -9.97 -10.47 7.81
C ASP A 97 -10.06 -10.99 9.27
N TYR A 98 -9.37 -10.34 10.22
CA TYR A 98 -9.23 -10.86 11.57
C TYR A 98 -10.12 -10.17 12.62
N VAL A 99 -10.56 -8.92 12.41
CA VAL A 99 -11.36 -8.17 13.37
C VAL A 99 -12.85 -8.30 13.03
N ARG A 100 -13.58 -9.08 13.83
CA ARG A 100 -15.01 -9.35 13.62
C ARG A 100 -15.92 -8.21 14.07
N ASP A 101 -15.52 -7.49 15.12
CA ASP A 101 -16.27 -6.37 15.68
C ASP A 101 -16.15 -5.17 14.74
N GLU A 102 -17.30 -4.69 14.22
CA GLU A 102 -17.35 -3.64 13.20
C GLU A 102 -16.79 -2.32 13.71
N PHE A 103 -17.11 -1.94 14.95
CA PHE A 103 -16.62 -0.68 15.53
C PHE A 103 -15.10 -0.71 15.71
N LYS A 104 -14.56 -1.80 16.26
CA LYS A 104 -13.10 -1.97 16.43
C LYS A 104 -12.39 -2.01 15.08
N ARG A 105 -12.98 -2.68 14.08
CA ARG A 105 -12.44 -2.75 12.72
C ARG A 105 -12.27 -1.35 12.13
N ILE A 106 -13.31 -0.53 12.19
CA ILE A 106 -13.27 0.86 11.70
C ILE A 106 -12.24 1.67 12.48
N ALA A 107 -12.22 1.55 13.81
CA ALA A 107 -11.27 2.27 14.65
C ALA A 107 -9.81 1.91 14.33
N TYR A 108 -9.49 0.63 14.14
CA TYR A 108 -8.14 0.19 13.76
C TYR A 108 -7.74 0.67 12.36
N ILE A 109 -8.66 0.61 11.39
CA ILE A 109 -8.38 1.10 10.03
C ILE A 109 -8.10 2.61 10.04
N LEU A 110 -8.88 3.40 10.79
CA LEU A 110 -8.65 4.84 10.93
C LEU A 110 -7.32 5.14 11.62
N LEU A 111 -6.99 4.39 12.69
CA LEU A 111 -5.71 4.52 13.40
C LEU A 111 -4.52 4.23 12.47
N ILE A 112 -4.57 3.11 11.74
CA ILE A 112 -3.51 2.70 10.80
C ILE A 112 -3.32 3.77 9.71
N LYS A 113 -4.40 4.21 9.08
CA LYS A 113 -4.34 5.24 8.03
C LYS A 113 -3.85 6.59 8.56
N GLY A 114 -4.33 6.99 9.73
CA GLY A 114 -3.89 8.22 10.39
C GLY A 114 -2.40 8.18 10.76
N ALA A 115 -1.95 7.09 11.37
CA ALA A 115 -0.54 6.90 11.71
C ALA A 115 0.36 6.85 10.47
N ALA A 116 -0.03 6.12 9.43
CA ALA A 116 0.70 6.05 8.17
C ALA A 116 0.82 7.43 7.50
N LEU A 117 -0.27 8.21 7.48
CA LEU A 117 -0.27 9.57 6.94
C LEU A 117 0.67 10.48 7.73
N LEU A 118 0.59 10.48 9.06
CA LEU A 118 1.45 11.31 9.91
C LEU A 118 2.93 10.96 9.73
N MET A 119 3.27 9.66 9.69
CA MET A 119 4.65 9.22 9.46
C MET A 119 5.14 9.59 8.07
N ALA A 120 4.31 9.45 7.03
CA ALA A 120 4.65 9.87 5.68
C ALA A 120 4.92 11.38 5.59
N LEU A 121 4.05 12.18 6.22
CA LEU A 121 4.22 13.65 6.26
C LEU A 121 5.47 14.05 7.03
N ALA A 122 5.73 13.47 8.20
CA ALA A 122 6.90 13.78 9.01
C ALA A 122 8.21 13.40 8.28
N SER A 123 8.25 12.22 7.66
CA SER A 123 9.41 11.76 6.88
C SER A 123 9.61 12.61 5.62
N GLY A 124 8.54 12.89 4.88
CA GLY A 124 8.56 13.73 3.69
C GLY A 124 9.00 15.17 4.00
N PHE A 125 8.48 15.75 5.09
CA PHE A 125 8.90 17.08 5.55
C PHE A 125 10.39 17.10 5.89
N SER A 126 10.93 16.05 6.50
CA SER A 126 12.37 15.95 6.81
C SER A 126 13.22 15.97 5.54
N VAL A 127 12.82 15.22 4.51
CA VAL A 127 13.49 15.22 3.20
C VAL A 127 13.44 16.61 2.56
N LEU A 128 12.25 17.22 2.53
CA LEU A 128 12.09 18.58 1.96
C LEU A 128 12.93 19.62 2.71
N ARG A 129 12.93 19.56 4.04
CA ARG A 129 13.75 20.47 4.86
C ARG A 129 15.24 20.37 4.49
N ILE A 130 15.75 19.16 4.28
CA ILE A 130 17.17 18.97 3.87
C ILE A 130 17.36 19.48 2.44
N ALA A 131 16.47 19.15 1.52
CA ALA A 131 16.58 19.51 0.11
C ALA A 131 16.53 21.03 -0.14
N PHE A 132 15.83 21.79 0.70
CA PHE A 132 15.72 23.25 0.57
C PHE A 132 16.63 24.05 1.51
N ALA A 133 17.29 23.40 2.47
CA ALA A 133 18.20 24.05 3.41
C ALA A 133 19.68 24.02 2.94
N LEU A 134 19.98 23.22 1.92
CA LEU A 134 21.30 23.07 1.29
C LEU A 134 21.25 23.47 -0.17
#